data_36955adf2bbda50dbe52d43cdde62d27
#
_entry.id   36955adf2bbda50dbe52d43cdde62d27
#
_cell.length_a   1.000
_cell.length_b   1.000
_cell.length_c   1.000
_cell.angle_alpha   90.00
_cell.angle_beta   90.00
_cell.angle_gamma   90.00
#
_symmetry.space_group_name_H-M   'P 1'
#
loop_
_entity.id
_entity.type
_entity.pdbx_description
1 polymer ?
#
loop_
_entity_poly.entity_id
_entity_poly.type
_entity_poly.pdbx_seq_one_letter_code
_entity_poly.pdbx_strand_id
1 'polypeptide(L)'
;MIQRLLTHIAWPVRVLWIAVVLVQNTFTLSTWAMWIIAAFAMWILHPIALSAIRIAAPGVAAIAISRLPNSHFEPIPVVTATLAVIALLLIYTSDYGSVHVQSGAYGNERRYLLRMPVSLALPTFLAWAVLFALLVSVDYFTTERLWLAASGVGIVFAVATWKLVRQLHRLSQRWLVKVPAGWVIHDGVLLAENMLIRTHQIVGMKLAPAGTEAIDLSGITRGVPVEISLRELTDVRLSPLLSKITKTVDVLHVKQLLVAPTRTPLN
;
A
#
# COMPACT_ATOMS: atom_id res chain seq x y z
N MET A 1 -19.09 -16.76 -2.24
CA MET A 1 -19.93 -15.60 -1.93
C MET A 1 -19.08 -14.36 -1.57
N ILE A 2 -18.12 -14.44 -0.67
CA ILE A 2 -17.26 -13.31 -0.24
C ILE A 2 -16.46 -12.71 -1.42
N GLN A 3 -15.91 -13.52 -2.30
CA GLN A 3 -15.14 -13.06 -3.47
C GLN A 3 -15.98 -12.22 -4.45
N ARG A 4 -17.25 -12.54 -4.65
CA ARG A 4 -18.17 -11.75 -5.49
C ARG A 4 -18.50 -10.40 -4.84
N LEU A 5 -18.75 -10.37 -3.51
CA LEU A 5 -18.97 -9.12 -2.77
C LEU A 5 -17.75 -8.20 -2.79
N LEU A 6 -16.54 -8.77 -2.74
CA LEU A 6 -15.29 -8.01 -2.77
C LEU A 6 -15.03 -7.36 -4.15
N THR A 7 -15.42 -8.02 -5.25
CA THR A 7 -15.26 -7.42 -6.59
C THR A 7 -16.18 -6.21 -6.80
N HIS A 8 -17.30 -6.12 -6.10
CA HIS A 8 -18.21 -4.97 -6.20
C HIS A 8 -17.56 -3.65 -5.79
N ILE A 9 -16.60 -3.65 -4.84
CA ILE A 9 -15.93 -2.42 -4.40
C ILE A 9 -14.97 -1.85 -5.46
N ALA A 10 -14.51 -2.65 -6.42
CA ALA A 10 -13.65 -2.19 -7.49
C ALA A 10 -14.41 -1.32 -8.52
N TRP A 11 -15.70 -1.55 -8.69
CA TRP A 11 -16.51 -0.82 -9.68
C TRP A 11 -16.72 0.67 -9.34
N PRO A 12 -17.11 1.05 -8.12
CA PRO A 12 -17.21 2.46 -7.76
C PRO A 12 -15.92 3.24 -8.01
N VAL A 13 -14.76 2.63 -7.69
CA VAL A 13 -13.46 3.26 -7.92
C VAL A 13 -13.21 3.48 -9.41
N ARG A 14 -13.51 2.50 -10.26
CA ARG A 14 -13.37 2.60 -11.72
C ARG A 14 -14.27 3.68 -12.31
N VAL A 15 -15.53 3.72 -11.87
CA VAL A 15 -16.50 4.74 -12.32
C VAL A 15 -16.05 6.13 -11.93
N LEU A 16 -15.66 6.33 -10.67
CA LEU A 16 -15.14 7.62 -10.20
C LEU A 16 -13.87 8.03 -10.97
N TRP A 17 -12.98 7.08 -11.25
CA TRP A 17 -11.74 7.35 -11.96
C TRP A 17 -11.98 7.79 -13.41
N ILE A 18 -12.95 7.18 -14.09
CA ILE A 18 -13.40 7.61 -15.43
C ILE A 18 -14.06 8.99 -15.33
N ALA A 19 -14.91 9.21 -14.33
CA ALA A 19 -15.61 10.49 -14.16
C ALA A 19 -14.66 11.67 -14.00
N VAL A 20 -13.50 11.49 -13.34
CA VAL A 20 -12.46 12.52 -13.21
C VAL A 20 -12.06 13.09 -14.58
N VAL A 21 -11.84 12.24 -15.58
CA VAL A 21 -11.45 12.66 -16.94
C VAL A 21 -12.64 13.23 -17.73
N LEU A 22 -13.83 12.68 -17.55
CA LEU A 22 -15.02 13.18 -18.24
C LEU A 22 -15.40 14.59 -17.79
N VAL A 23 -15.14 14.92 -16.53
CA VAL A 23 -15.41 16.27 -15.98
C VAL A 23 -14.32 17.25 -16.37
N GLN A 24 -13.06 16.84 -16.34
CA GLN A 24 -11.92 17.69 -16.67
C GLN A 24 -11.00 17.01 -17.66
N ASN A 25 -10.93 17.51 -18.89
CA ASN A 25 -10.13 16.97 -19.98
C ASN A 25 -8.78 17.66 -20.18
N THR A 26 -8.48 18.74 -19.44
CA THR A 26 -7.25 19.51 -19.55
C THR A 26 -6.22 19.06 -18.52
N PHE A 27 -5.50 17.99 -18.83
CA PHE A 27 -4.41 17.48 -17.99
C PHE A 27 -3.04 17.74 -18.62
N THR A 28 -2.02 17.92 -17.79
CA THR A 28 -0.62 17.90 -18.23
C THR A 28 -0.24 16.47 -18.63
N LEU A 29 0.88 16.33 -19.34
CA LEU A 29 1.39 15.01 -19.76
C LEU A 29 1.60 14.07 -18.58
N SER A 30 2.16 14.58 -17.48
CA SER A 30 2.38 13.78 -16.26
C SER A 30 1.09 13.34 -15.60
N THR A 31 0.08 14.21 -15.56
CA THR A 31 -1.24 13.87 -15.02
C THR A 31 -1.90 12.78 -15.86
N TRP A 32 -1.84 12.90 -17.18
CA TRP A 32 -2.31 11.87 -18.10
C TRP A 32 -1.59 10.54 -17.87
N ALA A 33 -0.25 10.56 -17.78
CA ALA A 33 0.52 9.35 -17.52
C ALA A 33 0.11 8.65 -16.22
N MET A 34 -0.01 9.39 -15.10
CA MET A 34 -0.47 8.84 -13.82
C MET A 34 -1.89 8.32 -13.90
N TRP A 35 -2.80 9.06 -14.53
CA TRP A 35 -4.18 8.64 -14.70
C TRP A 35 -4.29 7.34 -15.50
N ILE A 36 -3.58 7.25 -16.63
CA ILE A 36 -3.57 6.06 -17.50
C ILE A 36 -2.99 4.86 -16.77
N ILE A 37 -1.85 5.01 -16.07
CA ILE A 37 -1.23 3.93 -15.29
C ILE A 37 -2.22 3.38 -14.27
N ALA A 38 -2.88 4.25 -13.49
CA ALA A 38 -3.86 3.84 -12.51
C ALA A 38 -5.11 3.22 -13.17
N ALA A 39 -5.60 3.79 -14.28
CA ALA A 39 -6.75 3.28 -15.02
C ALA A 39 -6.50 1.83 -15.50
N PHE A 40 -5.40 1.57 -16.17
CA PHE A 40 -5.04 0.21 -16.60
C PHE A 40 -4.86 -0.74 -15.41
N ALA A 41 -4.17 -0.30 -14.36
CA ALA A 41 -3.95 -1.11 -13.17
C ALA A 41 -5.26 -1.47 -12.46
N MET A 42 -6.28 -0.60 -12.47
CA MET A 42 -7.59 -0.89 -11.86
C MET A 42 -8.36 -2.04 -12.52
N TRP A 43 -8.05 -2.39 -13.77
CA TRP A 43 -8.65 -3.54 -14.45
C TRP A 43 -7.95 -4.85 -14.14
N ILE A 44 -6.70 -4.77 -13.63
CA ILE A 44 -5.89 -5.94 -13.28
C ILE A 44 -5.99 -6.14 -11.76
N LEU A 45 -6.78 -7.13 -11.33
CA LEU A 45 -6.86 -7.50 -9.92
C LEU A 45 -5.61 -8.30 -9.53
N HIS A 46 -4.53 -7.60 -9.14
CA HIS A 46 -3.26 -8.19 -8.75
C HIS A 46 -2.51 -7.30 -7.75
N PRO A 47 -1.70 -7.84 -6.81
CA PRO A 47 -0.94 -7.03 -5.85
C PRO A 47 0.00 -5.99 -6.47
N ILE A 48 0.58 -6.28 -7.64
CA ILE A 48 1.42 -5.32 -8.38
C ILE A 48 0.58 -4.13 -8.85
N ALA A 49 -0.61 -4.40 -9.38
CA ALA A 49 -1.55 -3.38 -9.83
C ALA A 49 -1.99 -2.48 -8.66
N LEU A 50 -2.25 -3.05 -7.48
CA LEU A 50 -2.54 -2.27 -6.27
C LEU A 50 -1.42 -1.28 -5.93
N SER A 51 -0.16 -1.70 -6.07
CA SER A 51 0.99 -0.80 -5.85
C SER A 51 1.01 0.33 -6.86
N ALA A 52 0.82 0.04 -8.15
CA ALA A 52 0.77 1.05 -9.22
C ALA A 52 -0.35 2.07 -8.97
N ILE A 53 -1.56 1.60 -8.61
CA ILE A 53 -2.70 2.45 -8.28
C ILE A 53 -2.37 3.37 -7.09
N ARG A 54 -1.84 2.81 -5.99
CA ARG A 54 -1.52 3.55 -4.77
C ARG A 54 -0.35 4.53 -4.94
N ILE A 55 0.48 4.37 -5.95
CA ILE A 55 1.54 5.32 -6.29
C ILE A 55 1.00 6.42 -7.20
N ALA A 56 0.22 6.10 -8.22
CA ALA A 56 -0.24 7.04 -9.23
C ALA A 56 -1.47 7.87 -8.80
N ALA A 57 -2.46 7.25 -8.14
CA ALA A 57 -3.71 7.93 -7.80
C ALA A 57 -3.55 9.16 -6.88
N PRO A 58 -2.67 9.16 -5.85
CA PRO A 58 -2.43 10.34 -5.04
C PRO A 58 -1.94 11.54 -5.86
N GLY A 59 -1.13 11.30 -6.91
CA GLY A 59 -0.64 12.35 -7.79
C GLY A 59 -1.75 13.06 -8.55
N VAL A 60 -2.69 12.31 -9.11
CA VAL A 60 -3.86 12.88 -9.81
C VAL A 60 -4.71 13.71 -8.84
N ALA A 61 -4.96 13.20 -7.62
CA ALA A 61 -5.72 13.93 -6.61
C ALA A 61 -5.00 15.21 -6.15
N ALA A 62 -3.67 15.15 -5.94
CA ALA A 62 -2.88 16.30 -5.54
C ALA A 62 -2.90 17.40 -6.62
N ILE A 63 -2.77 17.04 -7.91
CA ILE A 63 -2.86 18.00 -9.02
C ILE A 63 -4.27 18.58 -9.10
N ALA A 64 -5.32 17.78 -8.97
CA ALA A 64 -6.68 18.28 -8.97
C ALA A 64 -6.92 19.32 -7.85
N ILE A 65 -6.42 19.04 -6.64
CA ILE A 65 -6.51 19.96 -5.50
C ILE A 65 -5.69 21.24 -5.74
N SER A 66 -4.48 21.13 -6.26
CA SER A 66 -3.59 22.29 -6.47
C SER A 66 -4.12 23.30 -7.48
N ARG A 67 -5.07 22.91 -8.33
CA ARG A 67 -5.73 23.79 -9.29
C ARG A 67 -6.87 24.63 -8.71
N LEU A 68 -7.40 24.27 -7.53
CA LEU A 68 -8.55 24.94 -6.93
C LEU A 68 -8.32 26.44 -6.68
N PRO A 69 -7.20 26.88 -6.07
CA PRO A 69 -6.97 28.30 -5.85
C PRO A 69 -6.89 29.12 -7.16
N ASN A 70 -6.21 28.57 -8.18
CA ASN A 70 -6.03 29.25 -9.47
C ASN A 70 -7.32 29.34 -10.29
N SER A 71 -8.25 28.45 -10.05
CA SER A 71 -9.58 28.45 -10.70
C SER A 71 -10.64 29.23 -9.92
N HIS A 72 -10.26 29.94 -8.87
CA HIS A 72 -11.21 30.62 -7.97
C HIS A 72 -12.36 29.71 -7.50
N PHE A 73 -12.08 28.41 -7.33
CA PHE A 73 -13.05 27.39 -6.93
C PHE A 73 -14.24 27.22 -7.89
N GLU A 74 -14.01 27.37 -9.17
CA GLU A 74 -15.04 27.09 -10.18
C GLU A 74 -15.59 25.65 -10.03
N PRO A 75 -16.85 25.40 -10.46
CA PRO A 75 -17.52 24.12 -10.24
C PRO A 75 -16.77 22.90 -10.82
N ILE A 76 -16.21 23.03 -12.04
CA ILE A 76 -15.53 21.91 -12.72
C ILE A 76 -14.28 21.43 -11.96
N PRO A 77 -13.31 22.30 -11.61
CA PRO A 77 -12.18 21.92 -10.75
C PRO A 77 -12.59 21.34 -9.39
N VAL A 78 -13.62 21.93 -8.75
CA VAL A 78 -14.12 21.43 -7.45
C VAL A 78 -14.68 20.03 -7.57
N VAL A 79 -15.51 19.77 -8.56
CA VAL A 79 -16.08 18.43 -8.81
C VAL A 79 -14.95 17.43 -9.13
N THR A 80 -13.99 17.82 -9.98
CA THR A 80 -12.84 16.96 -10.33
C THR A 80 -12.01 16.58 -9.10
N ALA A 81 -11.67 17.56 -8.27
CA ALA A 81 -10.92 17.33 -7.04
C ALA A 81 -11.71 16.42 -6.08
N THR A 82 -13.01 16.66 -5.93
CA THR A 82 -13.88 15.84 -5.07
C THR A 82 -13.93 14.40 -5.55
N LEU A 83 -14.16 14.15 -6.84
CA LEU A 83 -14.17 12.81 -7.42
C LEU A 83 -12.83 12.09 -7.22
N ALA A 84 -11.71 12.79 -7.47
CA ALA A 84 -10.37 12.22 -7.30
C ALA A 84 -10.09 11.87 -5.84
N VAL A 85 -10.49 12.71 -4.88
CA VAL A 85 -10.33 12.46 -3.44
C VAL A 85 -11.20 11.28 -2.99
N ILE A 86 -12.46 11.22 -3.40
CA ILE A 86 -13.34 10.09 -3.06
C ILE A 86 -12.77 8.79 -3.61
N ALA A 87 -12.31 8.77 -4.88
CA ALA A 87 -11.65 7.60 -5.47
C ALA A 87 -10.41 7.21 -4.67
N LEU A 88 -9.58 8.17 -4.27
CA LEU A 88 -8.38 7.95 -3.47
C LEU A 88 -8.71 7.32 -2.10
N LEU A 89 -9.71 7.84 -1.40
CA LEU A 89 -10.15 7.29 -0.11
C LEU A 89 -10.60 5.83 -0.26
N LEU A 90 -11.35 5.50 -1.31
CA LEU A 90 -11.78 4.13 -1.59
C LEU A 90 -10.60 3.20 -1.91
N ILE A 91 -9.60 3.66 -2.68
CA ILE A 91 -8.38 2.92 -3.03
C ILE A 91 -7.59 2.52 -1.78
N TYR A 92 -7.61 3.35 -0.74
CA TYR A 92 -6.89 3.07 0.51
C TYR A 92 -7.72 2.28 1.53
N THR A 93 -8.97 1.93 1.22
CA THR A 93 -9.76 1.03 2.08
C THR A 93 -9.12 -0.36 2.16
N SER A 94 -9.34 -1.04 3.29
CA SER A 94 -8.92 -2.43 3.48
C SER A 94 -9.59 -3.37 2.48
N ASP A 95 -10.81 -3.07 2.09
CA ASP A 95 -11.62 -3.88 1.20
C ASP A 95 -11.08 -3.85 -0.23
N TYR A 96 -10.76 -2.66 -0.75
CA TYR A 96 -10.13 -2.52 -2.06
C TYR A 96 -8.76 -3.24 -2.13
N GLY A 97 -7.93 -3.04 -1.09
CA GLY A 97 -6.64 -3.74 -0.99
C GLY A 97 -6.78 -5.25 -0.93
N SER A 98 -7.74 -5.76 -0.16
CA SER A 98 -7.98 -7.20 0.00
C SER A 98 -8.39 -7.89 -1.30
N VAL A 99 -9.18 -7.22 -2.17
CA VAL A 99 -9.55 -7.76 -3.49
C VAL A 99 -8.31 -8.05 -4.33
N HIS A 100 -7.40 -7.08 -4.42
CA HIS A 100 -6.18 -7.21 -5.22
C HIS A 100 -5.22 -8.26 -4.65
N VAL A 101 -5.09 -8.33 -3.33
CA VAL A 101 -4.20 -9.29 -2.67
C VAL A 101 -4.75 -10.71 -2.80
N GLN A 102 -6.06 -10.89 -2.62
CA GLN A 102 -6.70 -12.20 -2.71
C GLN A 102 -6.73 -12.74 -4.15
N SER A 103 -6.81 -11.87 -5.17
CA SER A 103 -6.81 -12.30 -6.57
C SER A 103 -5.47 -12.91 -7.02
N GLY A 104 -4.37 -12.60 -6.33
CA GLY A 104 -3.08 -13.26 -6.54
C GLY A 104 -2.88 -14.56 -5.75
N ALA A 105 -3.90 -15.07 -5.04
CA ALA A 105 -3.80 -16.30 -4.26
C ALA A 105 -3.90 -17.54 -5.17
N TYR A 106 -3.17 -18.59 -4.78
CA TYR A 106 -3.18 -19.88 -5.48
C TYR A 106 -3.99 -20.92 -4.70
N GLY A 107 -4.83 -21.69 -5.41
CA GLY A 107 -5.60 -22.77 -4.81
C GLY A 107 -6.47 -22.33 -3.63
N ASN A 108 -6.28 -22.96 -2.47
CA ASN A 108 -7.06 -22.72 -1.25
C ASN A 108 -6.45 -21.65 -0.32
N GLU A 109 -5.53 -20.83 -0.81
CA GLU A 109 -4.92 -19.76 -0.01
C GLU A 109 -5.93 -18.64 0.29
N ARG A 110 -5.86 -18.11 1.52
CA ARG A 110 -6.54 -16.87 1.90
C ARG A 110 -5.49 -15.87 2.36
N ARG A 111 -5.44 -14.72 1.70
CA ARG A 111 -4.47 -13.66 1.99
C ARG A 111 -5.15 -12.49 2.70
N TYR A 112 -4.58 -12.10 3.81
CA TYR A 112 -5.02 -10.96 4.63
C TYR A 112 -3.93 -9.89 4.57
N LEU A 113 -4.25 -8.72 3.99
CA LEU A 113 -3.32 -7.60 3.92
C LEU A 113 -2.96 -7.13 5.33
N LEU A 114 -1.68 -6.93 5.62
CA LEU A 114 -1.23 -6.38 6.90
C LEU A 114 -1.32 -4.85 6.88
N ARG A 115 -1.61 -4.27 8.04
CA ARG A 115 -1.64 -2.82 8.24
C ARG A 115 -0.23 -2.26 8.14
N MET A 116 -0.10 -1.05 7.61
CA MET A 116 1.18 -0.37 7.54
C MET A 116 1.64 0.07 8.95
N PRO A 117 2.90 -0.17 9.35
CA PRO A 117 3.46 0.37 10.57
C PRO A 117 3.39 1.90 10.59
N VAL A 118 3.04 2.46 11.74
CA VAL A 118 2.94 3.93 11.90
C VAL A 118 4.29 4.61 11.65
N SER A 119 5.39 3.96 12.06
CA SER A 119 6.76 4.44 11.84
C SER A 119 7.13 4.59 10.35
N LEU A 120 6.48 3.83 9.45
CA LEU A 120 6.73 3.90 8.02
C LEU A 120 5.80 4.89 7.28
N ALA A 121 4.81 5.48 7.96
CA ALA A 121 3.86 6.39 7.33
C ALA A 121 4.56 7.66 6.80
N LEU A 122 5.38 8.31 7.63
CA LEU A 122 6.11 9.51 7.25
C LEU A 122 7.15 9.25 6.14
N PRO A 123 8.04 8.24 6.24
CA PRO A 123 8.95 7.91 5.14
C PRO A 123 8.22 7.60 3.82
N THR A 124 7.08 6.89 3.88
CA THR A 124 6.26 6.59 2.70
C THR A 124 5.69 7.85 2.07
N PHE A 125 5.15 8.75 2.89
CA PHE A 125 4.65 10.03 2.42
C PHE A 125 5.75 10.89 1.79
N LEU A 126 6.92 10.98 2.43
CA LEU A 126 8.07 11.73 1.91
C LEU A 126 8.57 11.14 0.59
N ALA A 127 8.69 9.81 0.47
CA ALA A 127 9.08 9.14 -0.75
C ALA A 127 8.10 9.47 -1.90
N TRP A 128 6.81 9.45 -1.60
CA TRP A 128 5.77 9.82 -2.56
C TRP A 128 5.85 11.31 -2.94
N ALA A 129 6.02 12.20 -1.96
CA ALA A 129 6.14 13.63 -2.19
C ALA A 129 7.35 13.99 -3.07
N VAL A 130 8.50 13.32 -2.87
CA VAL A 130 9.68 13.48 -3.72
C VAL A 130 9.40 13.05 -5.15
N LEU A 131 8.77 11.90 -5.38
CA LEU A 131 8.41 11.44 -6.72
C LEU A 131 7.48 12.43 -7.41
N PHE A 132 6.48 12.90 -6.68
CA PHE A 132 5.52 13.87 -7.18
C PHE A 132 6.18 15.22 -7.52
N ALA A 133 7.01 15.76 -6.63
CA ALA A 133 7.73 17.01 -6.86
C ALA A 133 8.65 16.94 -8.08
N LEU A 134 9.40 15.85 -8.23
CA LEU A 134 10.27 15.64 -9.40
C LEU A 134 9.45 15.57 -10.70
N LEU A 135 8.32 14.86 -10.69
CA LEU A 135 7.45 14.74 -11.86
C LEU A 135 6.87 16.10 -12.29
N VAL A 136 6.37 16.89 -11.31
CA VAL A 136 5.88 18.25 -11.59
C VAL A 136 6.99 19.17 -12.08
N SER A 137 8.21 19.02 -11.55
CA SER A 137 9.38 19.78 -12.02
C SER A 137 9.73 19.44 -13.47
N VAL A 138 9.65 18.17 -13.87
CA VAL A 138 9.84 17.78 -15.30
C VAL A 138 8.78 18.45 -16.17
N ASP A 139 7.50 18.41 -15.77
CA ASP A 139 6.43 19.10 -16.52
C ASP A 139 6.68 20.60 -16.65
N TYR A 140 7.07 21.25 -15.56
CA TYR A 140 7.36 22.68 -15.54
C TYR A 140 8.49 23.03 -16.52
N PHE A 141 9.65 22.37 -16.42
CA PHE A 141 10.80 22.68 -17.28
C PHE A 141 10.54 22.32 -18.76
N THR A 142 9.74 21.31 -19.04
CA THR A 142 9.35 20.99 -20.44
C THR A 142 8.42 22.05 -21.01
N THR A 143 7.50 22.58 -20.21
CA THR A 143 6.56 23.64 -20.61
C THR A 143 7.31 24.95 -20.90
N GLU A 144 8.28 25.29 -20.04
CA GLU A 144 9.16 26.47 -20.20
C GLU A 144 10.26 26.25 -21.27
N ARG A 145 10.26 25.12 -21.97
CA ARG A 145 11.26 24.76 -23.01
C ARG A 145 12.71 24.75 -22.50
N LEU A 146 12.91 24.57 -21.20
CA LEU A 146 14.23 24.46 -20.56
C LEU A 146 14.75 23.01 -20.65
N TRP A 147 15.05 22.55 -21.87
CA TRP A 147 15.30 21.13 -22.16
C TRP A 147 16.46 20.52 -21.37
N LEU A 148 17.52 21.30 -21.11
CA LEU A 148 18.67 20.82 -20.32
C LEU A 148 18.25 20.54 -18.87
N ALA A 149 17.50 21.45 -18.25
CA ALA A 149 16.98 21.28 -16.89
C ALA A 149 15.97 20.13 -16.84
N ALA A 150 15.06 20.06 -17.81
CA ALA A 150 14.08 18.97 -17.94
C ALA A 150 14.78 17.60 -18.02
N SER A 151 15.82 17.49 -18.82
CA SER A 151 16.60 16.25 -18.96
C SER A 151 17.31 15.86 -17.66
N GLY A 152 17.95 16.83 -16.98
CA GLY A 152 18.63 16.59 -15.71
C GLY A 152 17.66 16.11 -14.62
N VAL A 153 16.53 16.82 -14.43
CA VAL A 153 15.50 16.41 -13.46
C VAL A 153 14.83 15.10 -13.87
N GLY A 154 14.63 14.86 -15.17
CA GLY A 154 14.10 13.60 -15.71
C GLY A 154 14.96 12.39 -15.36
N ILE A 155 16.30 12.52 -15.44
CA ILE A 155 17.23 11.46 -15.00
C ILE A 155 17.09 11.21 -13.50
N VAL A 156 17.06 12.27 -12.68
CA VAL A 156 16.89 12.15 -11.22
C VAL A 156 15.55 11.49 -10.91
N PHE A 157 14.46 11.88 -11.59
CA PHE A 157 13.14 11.26 -11.46
C PHE A 157 13.17 9.77 -11.80
N ALA A 158 13.83 9.38 -12.89
CA ALA A 158 13.93 7.97 -13.30
C ALA A 158 14.68 7.13 -12.24
N VAL A 159 15.79 7.63 -11.70
CA VAL A 159 16.57 6.96 -10.65
C VAL A 159 15.78 6.89 -9.34
N ALA A 160 15.11 7.98 -8.95
CA ALA A 160 14.27 8.02 -7.76
C ALA A 160 13.09 7.04 -7.90
N THR A 161 12.41 7.01 -9.04
CA THR A 161 11.33 6.09 -9.36
C THR A 161 11.79 4.64 -9.23
N TRP A 162 12.93 4.29 -9.83
CA TRP A 162 13.51 2.95 -9.74
C TRP A 162 13.74 2.48 -8.30
N LYS A 163 14.23 3.35 -7.42
CA LYS A 163 14.51 3.03 -6.02
C LYS A 163 13.24 3.06 -5.16
N LEU A 164 12.48 4.14 -5.22
CA LEU A 164 11.36 4.38 -4.30
C LEU A 164 10.15 3.52 -4.63
N VAL A 165 9.82 3.30 -5.90
CA VAL A 165 8.69 2.42 -6.29
C VAL A 165 8.91 1.00 -5.81
N ARG A 166 10.13 0.47 -5.82
CA ARG A 166 10.45 -0.84 -5.27
C ARG A 166 10.19 -0.92 -3.76
N GLN A 167 10.55 0.13 -3.02
CA GLN A 167 10.31 0.18 -1.57
C GLN A 167 8.82 0.31 -1.26
N LEU A 168 8.10 1.17 -1.98
CA LEU A 168 6.65 1.31 -1.85
C LEU A 168 5.91 0.02 -2.22
N HIS A 169 6.41 -0.71 -3.22
CA HIS A 169 5.86 -2.00 -3.61
C HIS A 169 6.03 -3.05 -2.51
N ARG A 170 7.19 -3.10 -1.85
CA ARG A 170 7.41 -4.02 -0.70
C ARG A 170 6.41 -3.79 0.43
N LEU A 171 6.00 -2.53 0.69
CA LEU A 171 4.96 -2.22 1.67
C LEU A 171 3.58 -2.79 1.29
N SER A 172 3.29 -2.87 -0.01
CA SER A 172 2.04 -3.47 -0.52
C SER A 172 2.07 -4.99 -0.52
N GLN A 173 3.25 -5.62 -0.35
CA GLN A 173 3.43 -7.07 -0.33
C GLN A 173 3.50 -7.65 1.08
N ARG A 174 2.87 -6.99 2.05
CA ARG A 174 2.81 -7.48 3.43
C ARG A 174 1.46 -8.14 3.67
N TRP A 175 1.45 -9.43 3.91
CA TRP A 175 0.21 -10.20 4.17
C TRP A 175 0.42 -11.38 5.10
N LEU A 176 -0.64 -11.73 5.79
CA LEU A 176 -0.81 -12.98 6.52
C LEU A 176 -1.56 -13.95 5.60
N VAL A 177 -0.99 -15.11 5.32
CA VAL A 177 -1.56 -16.09 4.39
C VAL A 177 -2.00 -17.33 5.14
N LYS A 178 -3.27 -17.71 5.03
CA LYS A 178 -3.77 -19.00 5.47
C LYS A 178 -3.57 -20.01 4.36
N VAL A 179 -2.80 -21.06 4.64
CA VAL A 179 -2.56 -22.19 3.74
C VAL A 179 -3.02 -23.49 4.42
N PRO A 180 -3.21 -24.60 3.70
CA PRO A 180 -3.60 -25.89 4.32
C PRO A 180 -2.65 -26.34 5.43
N ALA A 181 -1.34 -26.07 5.30
CA ALA A 181 -0.34 -26.45 6.28
C ALA A 181 -0.28 -25.54 7.53
N GLY A 182 -0.90 -24.35 7.50
CA GLY A 182 -0.85 -23.39 8.60
C GLY A 182 -1.00 -21.94 8.16
N TRP A 183 -0.18 -21.07 8.74
CA TRP A 183 -0.16 -19.64 8.46
C TRP A 183 1.23 -19.19 8.03
N VAL A 184 1.32 -18.36 7.01
CA VAL A 184 2.56 -17.75 6.56
C VAL A 184 2.49 -16.24 6.79
N ILE A 185 3.46 -15.70 7.51
CA ILE A 185 3.68 -14.26 7.60
C ILE A 185 4.65 -13.88 6.47
N HIS A 186 4.12 -13.20 5.46
CA HIS A 186 4.90 -12.66 4.37
C HIS A 186 5.06 -11.16 4.58
N ASP A 187 6.24 -10.75 5.05
CA ASP A 187 6.56 -9.37 5.37
C ASP A 187 8.03 -9.06 5.08
N GLY A 188 8.34 -8.78 3.83
CA GLY A 188 9.71 -8.45 3.41
C GLY A 188 10.23 -7.08 3.91
N VAL A 189 9.47 -6.36 4.74
CA VAL A 189 9.88 -5.10 5.36
C VAL A 189 10.36 -5.33 6.79
N LEU A 190 9.62 -6.10 7.58
CA LEU A 190 9.92 -6.33 8.99
C LEU A 190 10.64 -7.66 9.24
N LEU A 191 10.45 -8.65 8.38
CA LEU A 191 11.10 -9.95 8.46
C LEU A 191 12.19 -10.10 7.38
N ALA A 192 13.26 -10.82 7.70
CA ALA A 192 14.30 -11.17 6.73
C ALA A 192 13.84 -12.29 5.79
N GLU A 193 12.97 -13.16 6.26
CA GLU A 193 12.41 -14.29 5.51
C GLU A 193 10.93 -14.52 5.88
N ASN A 194 10.20 -15.23 5.02
CA ASN A 194 8.81 -15.60 5.29
C ASN A 194 8.74 -16.58 6.44
N MET A 195 7.86 -16.36 7.41
CA MET A 195 7.68 -17.23 8.56
C MET A 195 6.48 -18.15 8.35
N LEU A 196 6.70 -19.47 8.24
CA LEU A 196 5.65 -20.47 8.24
C LEU A 196 5.39 -20.97 9.66
N ILE A 197 4.17 -20.85 10.14
CA ILE A 197 3.68 -21.38 11.41
C ILE A 197 2.71 -22.51 11.08
N ARG A 198 3.11 -23.74 11.36
CA ARG A 198 2.30 -24.93 11.07
C ARG A 198 1.10 -25.01 12.00
N THR A 199 -0.01 -25.57 11.53
CA THR A 199 -1.25 -25.66 12.32
C THR A 199 -1.06 -26.31 13.70
N HIS A 200 -0.24 -27.36 13.79
CA HIS A 200 0.01 -28.05 15.07
C HIS A 200 0.89 -27.25 16.05
N GLN A 201 1.60 -26.23 15.57
CA GLN A 201 2.41 -25.33 16.41
C GLN A 201 1.55 -24.23 17.06
N ILE A 202 0.34 -23.97 16.53
CA ILE A 202 -0.52 -22.91 17.04
C ILE A 202 -1.35 -23.45 18.22
N VAL A 203 -1.22 -22.79 19.36
CA VAL A 203 -2.08 -23.04 20.54
C VAL A 203 -3.38 -22.27 20.40
N GLY A 204 -3.32 -21.04 19.90
CA GLY A 204 -4.48 -20.19 19.70
C GLY A 204 -4.18 -18.90 18.96
N MET A 205 -5.23 -18.33 18.39
CA MET A 205 -5.22 -17.03 17.78
C MET A 205 -6.38 -16.21 18.36
N LYS A 206 -6.10 -15.04 18.89
CA LYS A 206 -7.09 -14.14 19.49
C LYS A 206 -6.73 -12.68 19.24
N LEU A 207 -7.66 -11.76 19.48
CA LEU A 207 -7.32 -10.35 19.56
C LEU A 207 -6.38 -10.13 20.74
N ALA A 208 -5.33 -9.35 20.53
CA ALA A 208 -4.33 -9.10 21.56
C ALA A 208 -4.96 -8.37 22.76
N PRO A 209 -4.81 -8.90 23.98
CA PRO A 209 -5.22 -8.19 25.19
C PRO A 209 -4.32 -6.97 25.43
N ALA A 210 -4.83 -6.00 26.18
CA ALA A 210 -4.01 -4.88 26.63
C ALA A 210 -2.89 -5.39 27.54
N GLY A 211 -1.67 -4.90 27.32
CA GLY A 211 -0.50 -5.29 28.14
C GLY A 211 0.07 -6.67 27.82
N THR A 212 -0.22 -7.25 26.65
CA THR A 212 0.41 -8.53 26.22
C THR A 212 1.94 -8.39 26.15
N GLU A 213 2.64 -9.46 26.56
CA GLU A 213 4.11 -9.57 26.42
C GLU A 213 4.53 -10.17 25.06
N ALA A 214 3.57 -10.41 24.17
CA ALA A 214 3.84 -10.95 22.84
C ALA A 214 4.71 -10.00 22.00
N ILE A 215 5.65 -10.55 21.25
CA ILE A 215 6.55 -9.76 20.41
C ILE A 215 5.79 -9.13 19.25
N ASP A 216 5.87 -7.82 19.13
CA ASP A 216 5.19 -7.07 18.09
C ASP A 216 5.93 -7.16 16.74
N LEU A 217 5.48 -8.07 15.89
CA LEU A 217 5.92 -8.16 14.48
C LEU A 217 5.09 -7.26 13.55
N SER A 218 4.13 -6.47 14.08
CA SER A 218 3.35 -5.53 13.26
C SER A 218 4.04 -4.19 13.06
N GLY A 219 5.02 -3.86 13.90
CA GLY A 219 5.77 -2.60 13.89
C GLY A 219 4.96 -1.41 14.37
N ILE A 220 4.13 -1.60 15.38
CA ILE A 220 3.21 -0.62 15.96
C ILE A 220 2.21 -0.13 14.90
N THR A 221 1.05 -0.73 14.86
CA THR A 221 -0.01 -0.39 13.91
C THR A 221 -1.23 0.18 14.63
N ARG A 222 -2.08 0.90 13.88
CA ARG A 222 -3.38 1.36 14.40
C ARG A 222 -4.34 0.17 14.54
N GLY A 223 -5.11 0.15 15.63
CA GLY A 223 -6.12 -0.88 15.92
C GLY A 223 -5.54 -2.11 16.63
N VAL A 224 -6.42 -3.01 17.03
CA VAL A 224 -6.04 -4.21 17.80
C VAL A 224 -5.38 -5.23 16.89
N PRO A 225 -4.14 -5.69 17.19
CA PRO A 225 -3.50 -6.77 16.46
C PRO A 225 -4.09 -8.14 16.86
N VAL A 226 -3.72 -9.15 16.09
CA VAL A 226 -4.00 -10.55 16.41
C VAL A 226 -2.76 -11.14 17.07
N GLU A 227 -2.93 -11.73 18.23
CA GLU A 227 -1.94 -12.50 18.96
C GLU A 227 -2.00 -13.94 18.51
N ILE A 228 -0.86 -14.49 18.10
CA ILE A 228 -0.68 -15.91 17.77
C ILE A 228 0.21 -16.51 18.85
N SER A 229 -0.35 -17.46 19.61
CA SER A 229 0.36 -18.20 20.64
C SER A 229 0.86 -19.52 20.07
N LEU A 230 2.14 -19.81 20.28
CA LEU A 230 2.83 -21.00 19.79
C LEU A 230 3.07 -22.00 20.91
N ARG A 231 3.09 -23.28 20.54
CA ARG A 231 3.35 -24.39 21.47
C ARG A 231 4.80 -24.40 21.95
N GLU A 232 5.72 -24.12 21.02
CA GLU A 232 7.15 -24.14 21.23
C GLU A 232 7.78 -22.82 20.79
N LEU A 233 8.98 -22.53 21.31
CA LEU A 233 9.75 -21.39 20.86
C LEU A 233 10.09 -21.56 19.39
N THR A 234 9.84 -20.52 18.60
CA THR A 234 10.09 -20.50 17.17
C THR A 234 11.00 -19.33 16.83
N ASP A 235 11.96 -19.57 15.96
CA ASP A 235 12.90 -18.55 15.52
C ASP A 235 12.24 -17.60 14.52
N VAL A 236 12.37 -16.31 14.77
CA VAL A 236 11.94 -15.25 13.88
C VAL A 236 13.16 -14.43 13.49
N ARG A 237 13.45 -14.39 12.20
CA ARG A 237 14.52 -13.56 11.66
C ARG A 237 14.00 -12.18 11.29
N LEU A 238 14.50 -11.16 11.99
CA LEU A 238 14.14 -9.78 11.76
C LEU A 238 14.88 -9.21 10.55
N SER A 239 14.23 -8.28 9.83
CA SER A 239 14.93 -7.51 8.82
C SER A 239 15.95 -6.57 9.46
N PRO A 240 17.00 -6.16 8.73
CA PRO A 240 17.95 -5.16 9.22
C PRO A 240 17.32 -3.83 9.61
N LEU A 241 16.13 -3.53 9.06
CA LEU A 241 15.35 -2.35 9.42
C LEU A 241 14.75 -2.50 10.82
N LEU A 242 14.10 -3.65 11.07
CA LEU A 242 13.42 -3.88 12.35
C LEU A 242 14.41 -4.09 13.48
N SER A 243 15.49 -4.85 13.27
CA SER A 243 16.52 -5.05 14.28
C SER A 243 17.19 -3.74 14.71
N LYS A 244 17.42 -2.81 13.79
CA LYS A 244 17.92 -1.46 14.11
C LYS A 244 16.91 -0.61 14.89
N ILE A 245 15.62 -0.64 14.52
CA ILE A 245 14.56 0.13 15.20
C ILE A 245 14.36 -0.39 16.62
N THR A 246 14.30 -1.69 16.79
CA THR A 246 14.06 -2.32 18.09
C THR A 246 15.33 -2.46 18.93
N LYS A 247 16.52 -2.20 18.35
CA LYS A 247 17.85 -2.40 18.98
C LYS A 247 18.01 -3.82 19.52
N THR A 248 17.49 -4.81 18.79
CA THR A 248 17.52 -6.22 19.15
C THR A 248 18.41 -7.01 18.21
N VAL A 249 18.67 -8.27 18.59
CA VAL A 249 19.40 -9.23 17.76
C VAL A 249 18.58 -9.61 16.51
N ASP A 250 19.26 -10.10 15.48
CA ASP A 250 18.63 -10.44 14.20
C ASP A 250 17.69 -11.66 14.29
N VAL A 251 17.85 -12.52 15.31
CA VAL A 251 17.02 -13.70 15.54
C VAL A 251 16.39 -13.62 16.92
N LEU A 252 15.07 -13.73 16.97
CA LEU A 252 14.29 -13.77 18.21
C LEU A 252 13.63 -15.14 18.37
N HIS A 253 13.71 -15.70 19.58
CA HIS A 253 12.96 -16.90 19.97
C HIS A 253 11.62 -16.49 20.56
N VAL A 254 10.54 -16.71 19.82
CA VAL A 254 9.21 -16.22 20.19
C VAL A 254 8.25 -17.36 20.52
N LYS A 255 7.44 -17.19 21.56
CA LYS A 255 6.34 -18.07 21.91
C LYS A 255 4.98 -17.41 21.63
N GLN A 256 4.95 -16.09 21.60
CA GLN A 256 3.78 -15.29 21.29
C GLN A 256 4.20 -14.13 20.39
N LEU A 257 3.43 -13.90 19.34
CA LEU A 257 3.71 -12.83 18.38
C LEU A 257 2.43 -12.09 17.98
N LEU A 258 2.58 -10.81 17.65
CA LEU A 258 1.50 -9.96 17.16
C LEU A 258 1.63 -9.73 15.67
N VAL A 259 0.52 -9.88 14.97
CA VAL A 259 0.36 -9.48 13.57
C VAL A 259 -0.88 -8.61 13.44
N ALA A 260 -0.86 -7.63 12.53
CA ALA A 260 -1.96 -6.69 12.38
C ALA A 260 -2.60 -6.79 10.99
N PRO A 261 -3.43 -7.80 10.72
CA PRO A 261 -4.19 -7.86 9.48
C PRO A 261 -5.25 -6.76 9.43
N THR A 262 -5.54 -6.25 8.22
CA THR A 262 -6.58 -5.24 8.00
C THR A 262 -7.99 -5.79 8.24
N ARG A 263 -8.16 -7.10 8.07
CA ARG A 263 -9.39 -7.86 8.39
C ARG A 263 -9.04 -8.98 9.34
N THR A 264 -9.88 -9.20 10.33
CA THR A 264 -9.67 -10.25 11.34
C THR A 264 -9.76 -11.64 10.70
N PRO A 265 -8.74 -12.50 10.84
CA PRO A 265 -8.75 -13.85 10.29
C PRO A 265 -9.41 -14.88 11.20
N LEU A 266 -10.06 -14.46 12.28
CA LEU A 266 -10.58 -15.31 13.36
C LEU A 266 -11.94 -15.97 13.06
N ASN A 267 -12.49 -15.78 11.84
CA ASN A 267 -13.77 -16.36 11.41
C ASN A 267 -13.56 -17.53 10.45
#